data_73037f29e0c6ba593af331d51c428dc8
#
_entry.id   73037f29e0c6ba593af331d51c428dc8
#
_cell.length_a   1.000
_cell.length_b   1.000
_cell.length_c   1.000
_cell.angle_alpha   90.00
_cell.angle_beta   90.00
_cell.angle_gamma   90.00
#
_symmetry.space_group_name_H-M   'P 1'
#
loop_
_entity.id
_entity.type
_entity.pdbx_description
1 polymer ?
#
loop_
_entity_poly.entity_id
_entity_poly.type
_entity_poly.pdbx_seq_one_letter_code
_entity_poly.pdbx_strand_id
1 'polypeptide(L)'
;QGVMTADEIRARMEFNERGSPHQAARMIARAWVDPAYKERMLSDTKAAAAELGIEATEAALVTIENTPERHNMVVCTLCSCYPRSLLGEPPAFYVSKAYRSRAVREPRKVLREFGVDIPDAVDIAVHDSNADLRYVIMPMRPAGTEGLSEDDLAALITRDSVVGCALPVEPA
;
A
#
# COMPACT_ATOMS: atom_id res chain seq x y z
N GLN A 1 11.02 31.47 -3.94
CA GLN A 1 10.59 30.06 -4.02
C GLN A 1 10.94 29.59 -5.41
N GLY A 2 12.00 28.76 -5.53
CA GLY A 2 12.44 28.23 -6.81
C GLY A 2 11.43 27.21 -7.35
N VAL A 3 10.99 27.41 -8.57
CA VAL A 3 10.21 26.40 -9.30
C VAL A 3 11.17 25.30 -9.71
N MET A 4 10.89 24.04 -9.33
CA MET A 4 11.68 22.91 -9.75
C MET A 4 11.68 22.79 -11.29
N THR A 5 12.81 22.51 -11.87
CA THR A 5 12.92 22.23 -13.30
C THR A 5 12.31 20.88 -13.65
N ALA A 6 11.94 20.69 -14.92
CA ALA A 6 11.41 19.40 -15.40
C ALA A 6 12.40 18.23 -15.17
N ASP A 7 13.70 18.51 -15.20
CA ASP A 7 14.74 17.50 -14.96
C ASP A 7 14.90 17.16 -13.48
N GLU A 8 14.76 18.14 -12.59
CA GLU A 8 14.72 17.91 -11.14
C GLU A 8 13.47 17.13 -10.74
N ILE A 9 12.34 17.40 -11.38
CA ILE A 9 11.10 16.63 -11.18
C ILE A 9 11.30 15.18 -11.65
N ARG A 10 11.84 14.96 -12.84
CA ARG A 10 12.14 13.63 -13.36
C ARG A 10 13.14 12.88 -12.50
N ALA A 11 14.25 13.50 -12.11
CA ALA A 11 15.25 12.90 -11.25
C ALA A 11 14.66 12.49 -9.88
N ARG A 12 13.74 13.28 -9.34
CA ARG A 12 13.05 12.96 -8.09
C ARG A 12 12.02 11.84 -8.25
N MET A 13 11.32 11.77 -9.39
CA MET A 13 10.45 10.66 -9.73
C MET A 13 11.25 9.36 -9.92
N GLU A 14 12.36 9.41 -10.66
CA GLU A 14 13.26 8.27 -10.86
C GLU A 14 13.94 7.80 -9.56
N PHE A 15 14.30 8.73 -8.67
CA PHE A 15 14.83 8.39 -7.35
C PHE A 15 13.78 7.69 -6.48
N ASN A 16 12.52 8.12 -6.54
CA ASN A 16 11.42 7.49 -5.83
C ASN A 16 11.03 6.12 -6.43
N GLU A 17 11.35 5.87 -7.70
CA GLU A 17 11.07 4.60 -8.38
C GLU A 17 12.21 3.58 -8.28
N ARG A 18 13.46 4.01 -8.08
CA ARG A 18 14.66 3.18 -8.21
C ARG A 18 15.31 2.79 -6.91
N GLY A 19 14.70 2.37 -5.90
CA GLY A 19 15.59 1.66 -5.05
C GLY A 19 15.71 1.92 -3.58
N SER A 20 14.73 2.53 -3.00
CA SER A 20 14.51 2.34 -1.57
C SER A 20 13.12 1.77 -1.40
N PRO A 21 12.89 0.78 -0.54
CA PRO A 21 11.54 0.38 -0.22
C PRO A 21 10.72 1.63 0.12
N HIS A 22 9.54 1.78 -0.49
CA HIS A 22 8.67 2.90 -0.13
C HIS A 22 8.36 2.86 1.38
N GLN A 23 8.01 3.99 1.98
CA GLN A 23 7.90 4.09 3.44
C GLN A 23 6.92 3.08 4.05
N ALA A 24 5.79 2.81 3.37
CA ALA A 24 4.84 1.79 3.82
C ALA A 24 5.45 0.37 3.84
N ALA A 25 6.36 0.03 2.92
CA ALA A 25 7.04 -1.27 2.93
C ALA A 25 7.89 -1.46 4.19
N ARG A 26 8.60 -0.43 4.62
CA ARG A 26 9.38 -0.46 5.87
C ARG A 26 8.47 -0.65 7.09
N MET A 27 7.34 0.06 7.12
CA MET A 27 6.36 -0.07 8.21
C MET A 27 5.76 -1.48 8.27
N ILE A 28 5.36 -2.03 7.12
CA ILE A 28 4.74 -3.35 7.03
C ILE A 28 5.76 -4.45 7.35
N ALA A 29 6.99 -4.37 6.83
CA ALA A 29 8.05 -5.30 7.16
C ALA A 29 8.32 -5.35 8.66
N ARG A 30 8.39 -4.18 9.32
CA ARG A 30 8.48 -4.08 10.78
C ARG A 30 7.28 -4.72 11.47
N ALA A 31 6.06 -4.48 11.00
CA ALA A 31 4.84 -5.06 11.56
C ALA A 31 4.78 -6.58 11.41
N TRP A 32 5.40 -7.16 10.38
CA TRP A 32 5.46 -8.60 10.18
C TRP A 32 6.39 -9.32 11.16
N VAL A 33 7.36 -8.62 11.77
CA VAL A 33 8.33 -9.20 12.72
C VAL A 33 8.13 -8.73 14.15
N ASP A 34 7.42 -7.64 14.37
CA ASP A 34 7.13 -7.06 15.68
C ASP A 34 5.61 -6.94 15.91
N PRO A 35 4.99 -7.90 16.62
CA PRO A 35 3.55 -7.87 16.89
C PRO A 35 3.08 -6.63 17.65
N ALA A 36 3.91 -6.10 18.56
CA ALA A 36 3.56 -4.90 19.31
C ALA A 36 3.55 -3.65 18.41
N TYR A 37 4.51 -3.55 17.47
CA TYR A 37 4.49 -2.50 16.45
C TYR A 37 3.27 -2.64 15.52
N LYS A 38 2.93 -3.87 15.12
CA LYS A 38 1.74 -4.16 14.32
C LYS A 38 0.46 -3.65 14.98
N GLU A 39 0.26 -3.93 16.26
CA GLU A 39 -0.90 -3.45 17.01
C GLU A 39 -0.97 -1.92 17.01
N ARG A 40 0.16 -1.24 17.22
CA ARG A 40 0.22 0.23 17.16
C ARG A 40 -0.07 0.74 15.75
N MET A 41 0.47 0.12 14.72
CA MET A 41 0.21 0.51 13.32
C MET A 41 -1.26 0.38 12.93
N LEU A 42 -1.94 -0.66 13.42
CA LEU A 42 -3.37 -0.87 13.19
C LEU A 42 -4.23 0.12 13.99
N SER A 43 -3.78 0.56 15.15
CA SER A 43 -4.52 1.51 16.00
C SER A 43 -4.27 2.97 15.61
N ASP A 44 -3.03 3.33 15.28
CA ASP A 44 -2.62 4.67 14.84
C ASP A 44 -1.46 4.59 13.84
N THR A 45 -1.80 4.57 12.57
CA THR A 45 -0.84 4.46 11.47
C THR A 45 0.17 5.62 11.47
N LYS A 46 -0.26 6.83 11.83
CA LYS A 46 0.64 8.02 11.82
C LYS A 46 1.63 7.96 12.98
N ALA A 47 1.20 7.55 14.16
CA ALA A 47 2.09 7.36 15.29
C ALA A 47 3.13 6.26 15.00
N ALA A 48 2.72 5.13 14.41
CA ALA A 48 3.63 4.07 14.00
C ALA A 48 4.63 4.53 12.91
N ALA A 49 4.21 5.38 11.97
CA ALA A 49 5.12 5.98 10.99
C ALA A 49 6.19 6.84 11.68
N ALA A 50 5.79 7.68 12.63
CA ALA A 50 6.68 8.55 13.38
C ALA A 50 7.74 7.77 14.18
N GLU A 51 7.43 6.57 14.71
CA GLU A 51 8.41 5.69 15.39
C GLU A 51 9.58 5.31 14.46
N LEU A 52 9.35 5.22 13.16
CA LEU A 52 10.38 4.93 12.14
C LEU A 52 10.99 6.19 11.50
N GLY A 53 10.68 7.38 12.04
CA GLY A 53 11.12 8.65 11.49
C GLY A 53 10.45 9.02 10.16
N ILE A 54 9.27 8.45 9.88
CA ILE A 54 8.51 8.68 8.66
C ILE A 54 7.46 9.77 8.93
N GLU A 55 7.51 10.84 8.14
CA GLU A 55 6.52 11.93 8.21
C GLU A 55 5.31 11.59 7.33
N ALA A 56 4.19 11.24 7.96
CA ALA A 56 2.93 10.99 7.29
C ALA A 56 2.10 12.28 7.25
N THR A 57 1.99 12.89 6.07
CA THR A 57 1.40 14.22 5.88
C THR A 57 -0.11 14.22 5.61
N GLU A 58 -0.71 13.07 5.40
CA GLU A 58 -2.15 12.92 5.20
C GLU A 58 -2.94 13.36 6.46
N ALA A 59 -4.16 13.86 6.27
CA ALA A 59 -5.03 14.28 7.39
C ALA A 59 -5.28 13.10 8.34
N ALA A 60 -5.74 11.98 7.80
CA ALA A 60 -5.84 10.71 8.52
C ALA A 60 -5.35 9.54 7.66
N LEU A 61 -4.71 8.57 8.30
CA LEU A 61 -4.28 7.29 7.74
C LEU A 61 -4.82 6.15 8.58
N VAL A 62 -5.35 5.14 7.91
CA VAL A 62 -5.82 3.91 8.55
C VAL A 62 -5.16 2.71 7.85
N THR A 63 -4.49 1.88 8.63
CA THR A 63 -3.98 0.58 8.17
C THR A 63 -5.03 -0.50 8.37
N ILE A 64 -5.27 -1.29 7.33
CA ILE A 64 -6.17 -2.45 7.38
C ILE A 64 -5.39 -3.69 6.99
N GLU A 65 -5.50 -4.74 7.80
CA GLU A 65 -4.79 -5.99 7.58
C GLU A 65 -5.61 -6.95 6.70
N ASN A 66 -4.94 -7.60 5.76
CA ASN A 66 -5.47 -8.79 5.08
C ASN A 66 -5.37 -10.00 6.00
N THR A 67 -6.41 -10.81 5.98
CA THR A 67 -6.47 -12.08 6.71
C THR A 67 -6.76 -13.25 5.77
N PRO A 68 -6.63 -14.51 6.21
CA PRO A 68 -7.01 -15.66 5.38
C PRO A 68 -8.47 -15.63 4.89
N GLU A 69 -9.35 -14.91 5.61
CA GLU A 69 -10.78 -14.81 5.31
C GLU A 69 -11.15 -13.54 4.55
N ARG A 70 -10.24 -12.53 4.52
CA ARG A 70 -10.55 -11.22 3.92
C ARG A 70 -9.36 -10.61 3.20
N HIS A 71 -9.58 -10.25 1.94
CA HIS A 71 -8.72 -9.42 1.13
C HIS A 71 -9.25 -7.99 1.07
N ASN A 72 -8.40 -7.01 1.32
CA ASN A 72 -8.77 -5.60 1.31
C ASN A 72 -8.19 -4.92 0.08
N MET A 73 -8.93 -3.97 -0.49
CA MET A 73 -8.58 -3.22 -1.69
C MET A 73 -8.92 -1.75 -1.49
N VAL A 74 -8.09 -0.85 -1.99
CA VAL A 74 -8.29 0.61 -1.86
C VAL A 74 -8.66 1.22 -3.20
N VAL A 75 -9.58 2.15 -3.18
CA VAL A 75 -9.98 2.98 -4.32
C VAL A 75 -10.20 4.42 -3.85
N CYS A 76 -10.19 5.38 -4.75
CA CYS A 76 -10.84 6.68 -4.54
C CYS A 76 -11.85 6.90 -5.66
N THR A 77 -13.14 6.78 -5.38
CA THR A 77 -14.19 6.90 -6.40
C THR A 77 -14.35 8.31 -6.94
N LEU A 78 -14.01 9.33 -6.13
CA LEU A 78 -14.18 10.74 -6.49
C LEU A 78 -13.02 11.29 -7.33
N CYS A 79 -11.78 11.01 -6.93
CA CYS A 79 -10.59 11.59 -7.55
C CYS A 79 -9.44 10.57 -7.59
N SER A 80 -8.34 10.84 -6.90
CA SER A 80 -7.16 9.97 -6.85
C SER A 80 -6.46 10.08 -5.50
N CYS A 81 -7.24 10.12 -4.43
CA CYS A 81 -6.72 10.18 -3.07
C CYS A 81 -5.88 8.96 -2.74
N TYR A 82 -4.61 9.17 -2.48
CA TYR A 82 -3.57 8.17 -2.33
C TYR A 82 -2.63 8.55 -1.18
N PRO A 83 -2.11 7.64 -0.38
CA PRO A 83 -1.20 7.97 0.73
C PRO A 83 0.21 8.28 0.19
N ARG A 84 0.37 9.46 -0.42
CA ARG A 84 1.58 9.87 -1.15
C ARG A 84 2.82 9.95 -0.27
N SER A 85 2.67 10.35 0.99
CA SER A 85 3.80 10.41 1.93
C SER A 85 4.43 9.04 2.19
N LEU A 86 3.67 7.98 2.07
CA LEU A 86 4.11 6.61 2.29
C LEU A 86 4.43 5.84 1.00
N LEU A 87 3.71 6.10 -0.09
CA LEU A 87 3.77 5.32 -1.32
C LEU A 87 4.32 6.10 -2.53
N GLY A 88 4.50 7.43 -2.42
CA GLY A 88 4.85 8.29 -3.55
C GLY A 88 3.66 8.56 -4.47
N GLU A 89 3.89 8.67 -5.77
CA GLU A 89 2.84 8.95 -6.75
C GLU A 89 1.97 7.70 -7.03
N PRO A 90 0.64 7.89 -7.21
CA PRO A 90 -0.23 6.78 -7.55
C PRO A 90 0.08 6.22 -8.94
N PRO A 91 -0.02 4.90 -9.12
CA PRO A 91 0.13 4.27 -10.42
C PRO A 91 -1.00 4.67 -11.38
N ALA A 92 -0.74 4.60 -12.69
CA ALA A 92 -1.67 5.05 -13.72
C ALA A 92 -3.04 4.36 -13.64
N PHE A 93 -3.08 3.07 -13.29
CA PHE A 93 -4.35 2.37 -13.15
C PHE A 93 -5.21 2.95 -12.03
N TYR A 94 -4.59 3.31 -10.87
CA TYR A 94 -5.31 3.81 -9.69
C TYR A 94 -6.08 5.11 -9.98
N VAL A 95 -5.51 5.99 -10.81
CA VAL A 95 -6.16 7.26 -11.18
C VAL A 95 -7.18 7.10 -12.32
N SER A 96 -7.21 5.95 -12.99
CA SER A 96 -8.09 5.72 -14.14
C SER A 96 -9.57 5.66 -13.74
N LYS A 97 -10.44 6.21 -14.59
CA LYS A 97 -11.90 6.13 -14.37
C LYS A 97 -12.40 4.69 -14.39
N ALA A 98 -11.78 3.83 -15.21
CA ALA A 98 -12.14 2.42 -15.33
C ALA A 98 -11.91 1.70 -13.99
N TYR A 99 -10.73 1.79 -13.41
CA TYR A 99 -10.44 1.20 -12.09
C TYR A 99 -11.40 1.74 -11.03
N ARG A 100 -11.50 3.07 -10.88
CA ARG A 100 -12.30 3.72 -9.85
C ARG A 100 -13.78 3.32 -9.88
N SER A 101 -14.36 3.13 -11.07
CA SER A 101 -15.74 2.74 -11.21
C SER A 101 -15.98 1.23 -11.05
N ARG A 102 -14.99 0.40 -11.44
CA ARG A 102 -15.12 -1.06 -11.45
C ARG A 102 -14.72 -1.70 -10.13
N ALA A 103 -13.72 -1.16 -9.44
CA ALA A 103 -13.24 -1.71 -8.17
C ALA A 103 -14.36 -1.87 -7.13
N VAL A 104 -15.31 -0.95 -7.07
CA VAL A 104 -16.44 -1.00 -6.12
C VAL A 104 -17.57 -1.94 -6.57
N ARG A 105 -17.69 -2.23 -7.86
CA ARG A 105 -18.81 -3.03 -8.42
C ARG A 105 -18.44 -4.48 -8.68
N GLU A 106 -17.19 -4.72 -9.10
CA GLU A 106 -16.69 -6.02 -9.52
C GLU A 106 -15.23 -6.23 -9.07
N PRO A 107 -14.92 -6.06 -7.74
CA PRO A 107 -13.53 -6.07 -7.25
C PRO A 107 -12.79 -7.35 -7.59
N ARG A 108 -13.41 -8.52 -7.45
CA ARG A 108 -12.81 -9.82 -7.75
C ARG A 108 -12.41 -9.95 -9.21
N LYS A 109 -13.22 -9.42 -10.13
CA LYS A 109 -12.90 -9.43 -11.56
C LYS A 109 -11.73 -8.49 -11.88
N VAL A 110 -11.71 -7.31 -11.27
CA VAL A 110 -10.60 -6.37 -11.40
C VAL A 110 -9.30 -6.99 -10.89
N LEU A 111 -9.33 -7.67 -9.74
CA LEU A 111 -8.16 -8.36 -9.19
C LEU A 111 -7.66 -9.46 -10.13
N ARG A 112 -8.54 -10.27 -10.72
CA ARG A 112 -8.14 -11.29 -11.72
C ARG A 112 -7.46 -10.68 -12.94
N GLU A 113 -7.90 -9.50 -13.40
CA GLU A 113 -7.26 -8.78 -14.50
C GLU A 113 -5.85 -8.27 -14.14
N PHE A 114 -5.57 -8.04 -12.85
CA PHE A 114 -4.22 -7.77 -12.32
C PHE A 114 -3.40 -9.04 -12.02
N GLY A 115 -3.94 -10.23 -12.31
CA GLY A 115 -3.28 -11.50 -12.03
C GLY A 115 -3.41 -11.97 -10.58
N VAL A 116 -4.30 -11.36 -9.80
CA VAL A 116 -4.58 -11.75 -8.41
C VAL A 116 -5.87 -12.58 -8.37
N ASP A 117 -5.73 -13.88 -8.15
CA ASP A 117 -6.88 -14.78 -7.99
C ASP A 117 -7.16 -15.03 -6.50
N ILE A 118 -8.19 -14.37 -6.00
CA ILE A 118 -8.65 -14.50 -4.62
C ILE A 118 -9.72 -15.61 -4.57
N PRO A 119 -9.55 -16.66 -3.74
CA PRO A 119 -10.54 -17.74 -3.63
C PRO A 119 -11.95 -17.23 -3.32
N ASP A 120 -12.98 -17.90 -3.84
CA ASP A 120 -14.38 -17.47 -3.66
C ASP A 120 -14.83 -17.45 -2.19
N ALA A 121 -14.19 -18.26 -1.34
CA ALA A 121 -14.45 -18.28 0.10
C ALA A 121 -13.88 -17.06 0.86
N VAL A 122 -12.96 -16.32 0.24
CA VAL A 122 -12.34 -15.12 0.83
C VAL A 122 -13.18 -13.90 0.47
N ASP A 123 -13.59 -13.15 1.48
CA ASP A 123 -14.33 -11.90 1.31
C ASP A 123 -13.42 -10.80 0.73
N ILE A 124 -13.96 -9.92 -0.12
CA ILE A 124 -13.22 -8.75 -0.64
C ILE A 124 -13.89 -7.48 -0.14
N ALA A 125 -13.17 -6.73 0.68
CA ALA A 125 -13.61 -5.42 1.16
C ALA A 125 -12.92 -4.30 0.36
N VAL A 126 -13.71 -3.36 -0.16
CA VAL A 126 -13.21 -2.20 -0.90
C VAL A 126 -13.35 -0.94 -0.03
N HIS A 127 -12.24 -0.25 0.20
CA HIS A 127 -12.15 0.95 1.02
C HIS A 127 -12.00 2.19 0.13
N ASP A 128 -12.93 3.13 0.28
CA ASP A 128 -12.96 4.35 -0.53
C ASP A 128 -12.21 5.49 0.17
N SER A 129 -10.99 5.79 -0.28
CA SER A 129 -10.21 6.94 0.19
C SER A 129 -10.84 8.26 -0.25
N ASN A 130 -10.70 9.29 0.57
CA ASN A 130 -11.19 10.64 0.29
C ASN A 130 -10.19 11.70 0.76
N ALA A 131 -10.58 12.98 0.72
CA ALA A 131 -9.69 14.10 1.08
C ALA A 131 -9.20 14.02 2.55
N ASP A 132 -10.01 13.49 3.44
CA ASP A 132 -9.74 13.49 4.88
C ASP A 132 -9.14 12.17 5.36
N LEU A 133 -9.35 11.06 4.63
CA LEU A 133 -8.94 9.73 5.03
C LEU A 133 -8.28 8.96 3.89
N ARG A 134 -7.13 8.36 4.15
CA ARG A 134 -6.42 7.43 3.26
C ARG A 134 -6.26 6.07 3.95
N TYR A 135 -6.24 5.04 3.13
CA TYR A 135 -6.05 3.67 3.58
C TYR A 135 -4.72 3.10 3.10
N VAL A 136 -4.13 2.26 3.94
CA VAL A 136 -2.95 1.45 3.67
C VAL A 136 -3.33 -0.01 3.95
N ILE A 137 -3.17 -0.88 2.99
CA ILE A 137 -3.38 -2.32 3.21
C ILE A 137 -2.07 -2.93 3.70
N MET A 138 -2.14 -3.65 4.79
CA MET A 138 -1.08 -4.54 5.25
C MET A 138 -1.36 -5.93 4.69
N PRO A 139 -0.64 -6.36 3.65
CA PRO A 139 -0.83 -7.70 3.10
C PRO A 139 -0.35 -8.77 4.08
N MET A 140 -0.82 -9.99 3.90
CA MET A 140 -0.30 -11.14 4.66
C MET A 140 1.17 -11.36 4.33
N ARG A 141 1.94 -11.74 5.34
CA ARG A 141 3.34 -12.12 5.17
C ARG A 141 3.43 -13.40 4.33
N PRO A 142 4.24 -13.44 3.26
CA PRO A 142 4.42 -14.66 2.47
C PRO A 142 5.03 -15.78 3.30
N ALA A 143 4.63 -17.01 3.03
CA ALA A 143 5.23 -18.20 3.64
C ALA A 143 6.71 -18.33 3.23
N GLY A 144 7.53 -18.94 4.08
CA GLY A 144 8.95 -19.16 3.80
C GLY A 144 9.84 -17.93 4.01
N THR A 145 9.30 -16.90 4.65
CA THR A 145 10.05 -15.64 4.93
C THR A 145 10.53 -15.49 6.38
N GLU A 146 10.44 -16.54 7.20
CA GLU A 146 10.66 -16.51 8.65
C GLU A 146 12.09 -16.10 9.03
N GLY A 147 13.06 -16.32 8.16
CA GLY A 147 14.47 -15.97 8.40
C GLY A 147 14.95 -14.70 7.71
N LEU A 148 14.07 -13.99 7.00
CA LEU A 148 14.46 -12.79 6.27
C LEU A 148 14.61 -11.57 7.19
N SER A 149 15.55 -10.69 6.83
CA SER A 149 15.72 -9.38 7.48
C SER A 149 14.52 -8.45 7.16
N GLU A 150 14.34 -7.38 7.95
CA GLU A 150 13.31 -6.37 7.65
C GLU A 150 13.51 -5.74 6.27
N ASP A 151 14.75 -5.54 5.83
CA ASP A 151 15.03 -4.97 4.49
C ASP A 151 14.65 -5.95 3.38
N ASP A 152 14.94 -7.25 3.54
CA ASP A 152 14.52 -8.27 2.58
C ASP A 152 12.99 -8.41 2.54
N LEU A 153 12.34 -8.36 3.70
CA LEU A 153 10.88 -8.38 3.78
C LEU A 153 10.26 -7.13 3.11
N ALA A 154 10.85 -5.96 3.32
CA ALA A 154 10.37 -4.73 2.69
C ALA A 154 10.48 -4.79 1.16
N ALA A 155 11.48 -5.47 0.61
CA ALA A 155 11.64 -5.67 -0.83
C ALA A 155 10.52 -6.52 -1.46
N LEU A 156 9.82 -7.35 -0.68
CA LEU A 156 8.68 -8.15 -1.14
C LEU A 156 7.38 -7.34 -1.26
N ILE A 157 7.33 -6.15 -0.67
CA ILE A 157 6.12 -5.34 -0.57
C ILE A 157 6.13 -4.30 -1.67
N THR A 158 5.22 -4.44 -2.63
CA THR A 158 5.05 -3.48 -3.74
C THR A 158 4.01 -2.42 -3.38
N ARG A 159 4.01 -1.29 -4.07
CA ARG A 159 2.96 -0.26 -3.93
C ARG A 159 1.58 -0.83 -4.24
N ASP A 160 1.50 -1.71 -5.23
CA ASP A 160 0.24 -2.32 -5.66
C ASP A 160 -0.29 -3.29 -4.60
N SER A 161 0.58 -3.99 -3.85
CA SER A 161 0.16 -4.82 -2.72
C SER A 161 -0.36 -3.99 -1.54
N VAL A 162 0.14 -2.77 -1.36
CA VAL A 162 -0.31 -1.85 -0.29
C VAL A 162 -1.64 -1.16 -0.60
N VAL A 163 -2.10 -1.19 -1.85
CA VAL A 163 -3.48 -0.81 -2.21
C VAL A 163 -4.37 -2.03 -2.49
N GLY A 164 -3.86 -3.23 -2.25
CA GLY A 164 -4.59 -4.48 -2.36
C GLY A 164 -4.81 -4.96 -3.80
N CYS A 165 -4.06 -4.43 -4.78
CA CYS A 165 -4.15 -4.81 -6.20
C CYS A 165 -3.10 -5.83 -6.65
N ALA A 166 -2.21 -6.21 -5.75
CA ALA A 166 -1.24 -7.30 -5.91
C ALA A 166 -1.06 -8.05 -4.60
N LEU A 167 -0.46 -9.22 -4.66
CA LEU A 167 0.10 -9.89 -3.49
C LEU A 167 1.57 -9.47 -3.33
N PRO A 168 2.17 -9.59 -2.13
CA PRO A 168 3.61 -9.47 -1.98
C PRO A 168 4.34 -10.42 -2.92
N VAL A 169 5.56 -10.05 -3.30
CA VAL A 169 6.42 -10.92 -4.12
C VAL A 169 6.81 -12.15 -3.31
N GLU A 170 6.75 -13.34 -3.93
CA GLU A 170 7.24 -14.57 -3.31
C GLU A 170 8.77 -14.49 -3.12
N PRO A 171 9.31 -14.98 -2.00
CA PRO A 171 10.76 -15.07 -1.82
C PRO A 171 11.36 -16.02 -2.87
N ALA A 172 12.57 -15.70 -3.34
CA ALA A 172 13.29 -16.50 -4.33
C ALA A 172 13.78 -17.83 -3.74
#